data_6f209e6fba0d3d41f0c9b9335acf5c0c
#
_entry.id   6f209e6fba0d3d41f0c9b9335acf5c0c
#
_cell.length_a   1.000
_cell.length_b   1.000
_cell.length_c   1.000
_cell.angle_alpha   90.00
_cell.angle_beta   90.00
_cell.angle_gamma   90.00
#
_symmetry.space_group_name_H-M   'P 1'
#
loop_
_entity.id
_entity.type
_entity.pdbx_description
1 polymer ?
#
loop_
_entity_poly.entity_id
_entity_poly.type
_entity_poly.pdbx_seq_one_letter_code
_entity_poly.pdbx_strand_id
1 'polypeptide(L)'
;MEALHADDLRWLVSRYARLRAEHGEAIGTPVLVEPNGTFFPDAFTPSPEGVGALLRRMLTYAPVSNDLQLELAFVEAEGGGGSCGTGGCGDGGGGEAKGPIGEALQRGEGAYRVIIAARDVGDPIVLASSLARSVGGIVLGEAGEEPAGIEQGALSEVAAAMCGFGVLLTSGACVYTKSCGGLRAHRATHLDVASHATALALFLRLHDVKPGAARRHLETTQREAFDEALPWVDSNPKLLEALSIHPESLVDGVFPIEETKGLLARLFGGKPARAPEPVAKMERRVRSPEEERRLAENKALVEQALRAR
;
A
#
# COMPACT_ATOMS: atom_id res chain seq x y z
N MET A 1 13.18 -2.66 -10.95
CA MET A 1 12.46 -1.89 -9.91
C MET A 1 13.41 -1.72 -8.75
N GLU A 2 13.40 -0.60 -8.03
CA GLU A 2 14.26 -0.40 -6.87
C GLU A 2 13.72 -1.24 -5.71
N ALA A 3 14.58 -2.08 -5.11
CA ALA A 3 14.19 -2.88 -3.96
C ALA A 3 13.83 -1.96 -2.78
N LEU A 4 12.91 -2.39 -1.91
CA LEU A 4 12.55 -1.62 -0.72
C LEU A 4 13.80 -1.32 0.13
N HIS A 5 13.90 -0.08 0.60
CA HIS A 5 14.92 0.30 1.56
C HIS A 5 14.75 -0.51 2.86
N ALA A 6 15.86 -0.79 3.54
CA ALA A 6 15.84 -1.57 4.77
C ALA A 6 14.92 -0.94 5.85
N ASP A 7 14.81 0.37 5.88
CA ASP A 7 13.95 1.07 6.83
C ASP A 7 12.46 0.92 6.50
N ASP A 8 12.09 0.92 5.22
CA ASP A 8 10.71 0.66 4.78
C ASP A 8 10.31 -0.80 5.06
N LEU A 9 11.24 -1.75 4.86
CA LEU A 9 11.05 -3.14 5.22
C LEU A 9 10.85 -3.32 6.73
N ARG A 10 11.66 -2.65 7.56
CA ARG A 10 11.50 -2.68 9.02
C ARG A 10 10.19 -2.08 9.46
N TRP A 11 9.82 -0.95 8.87
CA TRP A 11 8.52 -0.33 9.14
C TRP A 11 7.37 -1.31 8.80
N LEU A 12 7.34 -1.85 7.59
CA LEU A 12 6.29 -2.77 7.14
C LEU A 12 6.19 -4.00 8.06
N VAL A 13 7.32 -4.65 8.31
CA VAL A 13 7.37 -5.86 9.16
C VAL A 13 6.98 -5.55 10.59
N SER A 14 7.43 -4.42 11.16
CA SER A 14 7.05 -4.03 12.53
C SER A 14 5.55 -3.74 12.66
N ARG A 15 4.94 -3.09 11.66
CA ARG A 15 3.49 -2.87 11.64
C ARG A 15 2.71 -4.17 11.48
N TYR A 16 3.16 -5.04 10.58
CA TYR A 16 2.59 -6.37 10.41
C TYR A 16 2.71 -7.20 11.70
N ALA A 17 3.89 -7.17 12.34
CA ALA A 17 4.16 -7.86 13.59
C ALA A 17 3.26 -7.34 14.73
N ARG A 18 3.13 -6.00 14.88
CA ARG A 18 2.27 -5.40 15.89
C ARG A 18 0.82 -5.85 15.72
N LEU A 19 0.25 -5.69 14.54
CA LEU A 19 -1.12 -6.10 14.27
C LEU A 19 -1.33 -7.61 14.50
N ARG A 20 -0.32 -8.43 14.16
CA ARG A 20 -0.38 -9.86 14.42
C ARG A 20 -0.30 -10.20 15.91
N ALA A 21 0.54 -9.50 16.67
CA ALA A 21 0.66 -9.69 18.13
C ALA A 21 -0.63 -9.31 18.85
N GLU A 22 -1.24 -8.20 18.46
CA GLU A 22 -2.41 -7.65 19.13
C GLU A 22 -3.73 -8.28 18.65
N HIS A 23 -3.84 -8.62 17.37
CA HIS A 23 -5.10 -9.03 16.72
C HIS A 23 -5.02 -10.37 15.98
N GLY A 24 -3.87 -11.05 15.96
CA GLY A 24 -3.67 -12.29 15.20
C GLY A 24 -4.64 -13.40 15.56
N GLU A 25 -5.02 -13.52 16.83
CA GLU A 25 -6.01 -14.49 17.28
C GLU A 25 -7.41 -14.19 16.72
N ALA A 26 -7.82 -12.92 16.70
CA ALA A 26 -9.09 -12.49 16.14
C ALA A 26 -9.14 -12.65 14.61
N ILE A 27 -8.01 -12.40 13.92
CA ILE A 27 -7.89 -12.61 12.46
C ILE A 27 -7.97 -14.12 12.11
N GLY A 28 -7.49 -14.99 13.00
CA GLY A 28 -7.57 -16.44 12.82
C GLY A 28 -6.76 -16.94 11.61
N THR A 29 -7.39 -17.78 10.78
CA THR A 29 -6.77 -18.33 9.57
C THR A 29 -7.43 -17.72 8.33
N PRO A 30 -6.92 -16.58 7.85
CA PRO A 30 -7.48 -15.89 6.69
C PRO A 30 -7.23 -16.68 5.41
N VAL A 31 -8.12 -16.52 4.43
CA VAL A 31 -7.97 -17.09 3.09
C VAL A 31 -7.42 -16.04 2.13
N LEU A 32 -6.61 -16.46 1.15
CA LEU A 32 -6.19 -15.56 0.08
C LEU A 32 -7.40 -15.21 -0.79
N VAL A 33 -7.81 -13.96 -0.77
CA VAL A 33 -8.93 -13.46 -1.59
C VAL A 33 -8.42 -13.17 -3.00
N GLU A 34 -8.90 -13.95 -3.95
CA GLU A 34 -8.52 -13.83 -5.36
C GLU A 34 -9.60 -13.07 -6.16
N PRO A 35 -9.23 -12.24 -7.14
CA PRO A 35 -10.18 -11.53 -8.00
C PRO A 35 -10.81 -12.47 -9.04
N ASN A 36 -11.63 -13.40 -8.60
CA ASN A 36 -12.27 -14.39 -9.46
C ASN A 36 -13.69 -14.70 -8.99
N GLY A 37 -14.46 -15.44 -9.82
CA GLY A 37 -15.86 -15.78 -9.53
C GLY A 37 -16.08 -16.69 -8.32
N THR A 38 -15.04 -17.32 -7.76
CA THR A 38 -15.17 -18.09 -6.53
C THR A 38 -15.37 -17.17 -5.32
N PHE A 39 -14.62 -16.07 -5.28
CA PHE A 39 -14.70 -15.08 -4.20
C PHE A 39 -15.78 -14.02 -4.49
N PHE A 40 -15.99 -13.69 -5.75
CA PHE A 40 -16.94 -12.67 -6.22
C PHE A 40 -17.90 -13.25 -7.24
N PRO A 41 -18.85 -14.11 -6.80
CA PRO A 41 -19.79 -14.79 -7.71
C PRO A 41 -20.89 -13.85 -8.24
N ASP A 42 -21.12 -12.73 -7.56
CA ASP A 42 -22.21 -11.83 -7.86
C ASP A 42 -21.85 -10.94 -9.07
N ALA A 43 -22.81 -10.70 -9.97
CA ALA A 43 -22.60 -9.75 -11.06
C ALA A 43 -22.45 -8.33 -10.48
N PHE A 44 -21.35 -7.65 -10.80
CA PHE A 44 -21.12 -6.28 -10.36
C PHE A 44 -21.85 -5.29 -11.26
N THR A 45 -22.56 -4.36 -10.63
CA THR A 45 -23.14 -3.20 -11.29
C THR A 45 -22.48 -1.92 -10.75
N PRO A 46 -21.99 -1.00 -11.59
CA PRO A 46 -21.36 0.24 -11.15
C PRO A 46 -22.41 1.23 -10.62
N SER A 47 -22.98 0.91 -9.48
CA SER A 47 -23.98 1.71 -8.76
C SER A 47 -23.68 1.70 -7.26
N PRO A 48 -24.22 2.63 -6.46
CA PRO A 48 -24.05 2.61 -5.01
C PRO A 48 -24.43 1.27 -4.38
N GLU A 49 -25.50 0.65 -4.85
CA GLU A 49 -25.98 -0.65 -4.38
C GLU A 49 -24.99 -1.77 -4.73
N GLY A 50 -24.46 -1.76 -5.96
CA GLY A 50 -23.44 -2.73 -6.41
C GLY A 50 -22.15 -2.61 -5.62
N VAL A 51 -21.68 -1.39 -5.36
CA VAL A 51 -20.51 -1.13 -4.51
C VAL A 51 -20.77 -1.59 -3.07
N GLY A 52 -21.96 -1.32 -2.53
CA GLY A 52 -22.35 -1.80 -1.20
C GLY A 52 -22.41 -3.33 -1.09
N ALA A 53 -22.93 -4.00 -2.14
CA ALA A 53 -22.94 -5.46 -2.20
C ALA A 53 -21.51 -6.03 -2.26
N LEU A 54 -20.63 -5.43 -3.06
CA LEU A 54 -19.22 -5.82 -3.17
C LEU A 54 -18.49 -5.65 -1.83
N LEU A 55 -18.67 -4.51 -1.15
CA LEU A 55 -18.07 -4.28 0.17
C LEU A 55 -18.56 -5.31 1.20
N ARG A 56 -19.86 -5.56 1.26
CA ARG A 56 -20.40 -6.60 2.17
C ARG A 56 -19.83 -7.97 1.86
N ARG A 57 -19.69 -8.32 0.57
CA ARG A 57 -19.02 -9.57 0.16
C ARG A 57 -17.59 -9.62 0.68
N MET A 58 -16.81 -8.56 0.54
CA MET A 58 -15.44 -8.51 1.03
C MET A 58 -15.38 -8.67 2.55
N LEU A 59 -16.27 -8.05 3.30
CA LEU A 59 -16.34 -8.18 4.75
C LEU A 59 -16.60 -9.62 5.21
N THR A 60 -17.23 -10.47 4.39
CA THR A 60 -17.40 -11.90 4.75
C THR A 60 -16.08 -12.66 4.83
N TYR A 61 -15.00 -12.12 4.30
CA TYR A 61 -13.64 -12.70 4.38
C TYR A 61 -12.79 -12.07 5.49
N ALA A 62 -13.31 -11.05 6.18
CA ALA A 62 -12.62 -10.34 7.25
C ALA A 62 -13.18 -10.76 8.63
N PRO A 63 -12.38 -10.66 9.70
CA PRO A 63 -12.78 -11.04 11.06
C PRO A 63 -13.65 -9.95 11.73
N VAL A 64 -14.75 -9.61 11.11
CA VAL A 64 -15.68 -8.58 11.59
C VAL A 64 -17.11 -9.10 11.67
N SER A 65 -17.95 -8.46 12.49
CA SER A 65 -19.36 -8.83 12.60
C SER A 65 -20.10 -8.62 11.27
N ASN A 66 -21.06 -9.50 10.98
CA ASN A 66 -21.95 -9.34 9.83
C ASN A 66 -23.01 -8.24 10.05
N ASP A 67 -23.19 -7.78 11.28
CA ASP A 67 -24.23 -6.81 11.66
C ASP A 67 -23.77 -5.36 11.60
N LEU A 68 -22.60 -5.11 10.95
CA LEU A 68 -22.06 -3.78 10.79
C LEU A 68 -23.00 -2.85 10.02
N GLN A 69 -23.20 -1.66 10.55
CA GLN A 69 -23.91 -0.59 9.86
C GLN A 69 -22.96 0.16 8.92
N LEU A 70 -23.22 0.03 7.63
CA LEU A 70 -22.36 0.62 6.60
C LEU A 70 -23.07 1.73 5.86
N GLU A 71 -22.49 2.92 5.88
CA GLU A 71 -22.88 4.06 5.06
C GLU A 71 -21.83 4.25 3.94
N LEU A 72 -22.27 4.33 2.69
CA LEU A 72 -21.39 4.68 1.57
C LEU A 72 -21.52 6.15 1.24
N ALA A 73 -20.41 6.87 1.19
CA ALA A 73 -20.33 8.24 0.75
C ALA A 73 -19.52 8.32 -0.55
N PHE A 74 -20.15 8.78 -1.62
CA PHE A 74 -19.47 9.02 -2.89
C PHE A 74 -19.05 10.49 -2.95
N VAL A 75 -17.76 10.72 -3.14
CA VAL A 75 -17.19 12.07 -3.27
C VAL A 75 -16.73 12.29 -4.69
N GLU A 76 -17.07 13.44 -5.26
CA GLU A 76 -16.45 13.90 -6.48
C GLU A 76 -15.04 14.36 -6.13
N ALA A 77 -14.02 13.78 -6.77
CA ALA A 77 -12.66 14.27 -6.61
C ALA A 77 -12.60 15.68 -7.18
N GLU A 78 -12.44 16.69 -6.33
CA GLU A 78 -12.25 18.06 -6.79
C GLU A 78 -11.08 18.12 -7.77
N GLY A 79 -11.44 18.34 -9.06
CA GLY A 79 -10.67 19.06 -10.01
C GLY A 79 -9.31 18.56 -10.45
N GLY A 80 -9.28 17.53 -11.20
CA GLY A 80 -8.31 17.35 -12.30
C GLY A 80 -9.06 17.32 -13.63
N GLY A 81 -10.16 18.02 -13.74
CA GLY A 81 -10.91 18.23 -14.97
C GLY A 81 -10.13 19.13 -15.92
N GLY A 82 -9.07 18.59 -16.52
CA GLY A 82 -8.54 19.12 -17.76
C GLY A 82 -9.61 18.99 -18.84
N SER A 83 -10.57 19.92 -18.87
CA SER A 83 -11.33 20.19 -20.08
C SER A 83 -10.31 20.34 -21.20
N CYS A 84 -10.33 19.43 -22.20
CA CYS A 84 -9.69 19.64 -23.48
C CYS A 84 -10.44 20.76 -24.23
N GLY A 85 -10.41 21.99 -23.68
CA GLY A 85 -10.74 23.24 -24.32
C GLY A 85 -9.49 23.75 -24.98
N THR A 86 -9.56 23.85 -26.29
CA THR A 86 -8.64 24.51 -27.25
C THR A 86 -7.55 25.39 -26.61
N GLY A 87 -6.32 24.89 -26.57
CA GLY A 87 -5.11 25.71 -26.44
C GLY A 87 -4.34 25.56 -25.13
N GLY A 88 -3.31 24.75 -25.16
CA GLY A 88 -2.23 24.73 -24.18
C GLY A 88 -2.12 23.42 -23.40
N CYS A 89 -1.30 22.50 -23.91
CA CYS A 89 -0.70 21.46 -23.08
C CYS A 89 0.33 22.13 -22.14
N GLY A 90 -0.17 22.73 -21.05
CA GLY A 90 0.68 23.16 -19.96
C GLY A 90 1.24 21.93 -19.28
N ASP A 91 2.54 21.91 -19.04
CA ASP A 91 3.26 20.97 -18.17
C ASP A 91 2.59 20.97 -16.79
N GLY A 92 1.53 20.19 -16.66
CA GLY A 92 0.85 19.97 -15.41
C GLY A 92 1.68 18.98 -14.60
N GLY A 93 2.51 19.50 -13.71
CA GLY A 93 3.12 18.72 -12.65
C GLY A 93 2.04 17.84 -12.01
N GLY A 94 2.32 16.53 -11.88
CA GLY A 94 1.43 15.54 -11.33
C GLY A 94 1.02 15.89 -9.90
N GLY A 95 -0.03 16.67 -9.76
CA GLY A 95 -0.75 16.86 -8.53
C GLY A 95 -1.43 15.54 -8.18
N GLU A 96 -0.86 14.79 -7.26
CA GLU A 96 -1.54 13.69 -6.62
C GLU A 96 -2.88 14.23 -6.11
N ALA A 97 -3.97 13.69 -6.60
CA ALA A 97 -5.31 14.03 -6.09
C ALA A 97 -5.35 13.64 -4.61
N LYS A 98 -5.12 14.61 -3.74
CA LYS A 98 -5.15 14.48 -2.29
C LYS A 98 -6.61 14.40 -1.82
N GLY A 99 -7.25 13.28 -2.05
CA GLY A 99 -8.56 13.02 -1.46
C GLY A 99 -8.55 11.69 -0.73
N PRO A 100 -9.32 11.55 0.36
CA PRO A 100 -9.47 10.27 1.04
C PRO A 100 -10.12 9.27 0.07
N ILE A 101 -9.36 8.28 -0.36
CA ILE A 101 -9.83 7.23 -1.27
C ILE A 101 -9.94 5.95 -0.47
N GLY A 102 -11.14 5.34 -0.41
CA GLY A 102 -11.37 4.09 0.31
C GLY A 102 -11.07 4.20 1.81
N GLU A 103 -11.42 5.33 2.41
CA GLU A 103 -11.28 5.57 3.84
C GLU A 103 -12.54 5.11 4.57
N ALA A 104 -12.37 4.33 5.64
CA ALA A 104 -13.46 3.94 6.53
C ALA A 104 -13.39 4.79 7.80
N LEU A 105 -14.44 5.56 8.05
CA LEU A 105 -14.59 6.39 9.23
C LEU A 105 -15.57 5.74 10.20
N GLN A 106 -15.13 5.46 11.42
CA GLN A 106 -16.00 4.97 12.48
C GLN A 106 -16.98 6.06 12.89
N ARG A 107 -18.26 5.72 12.99
CA ARG A 107 -19.36 6.63 13.39
C ARG A 107 -19.97 6.27 14.74
N GLY A 108 -19.67 5.08 15.23
CA GLY A 108 -20.16 4.52 16.48
C GLY A 108 -19.76 3.06 16.57
N GLU A 109 -20.17 2.40 17.62
CA GLU A 109 -19.91 0.96 17.78
C GLU A 109 -20.57 0.18 16.64
N GLY A 110 -19.77 -0.57 15.89
CA GLY A 110 -20.23 -1.32 14.72
C GLY A 110 -20.77 -0.48 13.55
N ALA A 111 -20.55 0.83 13.52
CA ALA A 111 -21.05 1.73 12.48
C ALA A 111 -19.93 2.46 11.76
N TYR A 112 -19.88 2.36 10.43
CA TYR A 112 -18.82 2.92 9.58
C TYR A 112 -19.38 3.67 8.38
N ARG A 113 -18.75 4.79 8.04
CA ARG A 113 -18.91 5.48 6.76
C ARG A 113 -17.70 5.19 5.89
N VAL A 114 -17.91 4.59 4.73
CA VAL A 114 -16.87 4.32 3.73
C VAL A 114 -16.94 5.37 2.63
N ILE A 115 -15.82 6.07 2.41
CA ILE A 115 -15.71 7.16 1.44
C ILE A 115 -15.06 6.62 0.17
N ILE A 116 -15.74 6.78 -0.98
CA ILE A 116 -15.30 6.29 -2.28
C ILE A 116 -15.33 7.46 -3.27
N ALA A 117 -14.27 7.64 -4.05
CA ALA A 117 -14.32 8.59 -5.14
C ALA A 117 -15.24 8.06 -6.25
N ALA A 118 -16.20 8.88 -6.69
CA ALA A 118 -17.20 8.46 -7.68
C ALA A 118 -16.56 7.97 -8.99
N ARG A 119 -15.42 8.55 -9.39
CA ARG A 119 -14.65 8.12 -10.57
C ARG A 119 -14.09 6.69 -10.47
N ASP A 120 -13.82 6.21 -9.26
CA ASP A 120 -13.18 4.91 -9.03
C ASP A 120 -14.17 3.75 -9.23
N VAL A 121 -15.48 4.03 -9.20
CA VAL A 121 -16.53 3.02 -9.41
C VAL A 121 -16.46 2.39 -10.80
N GLY A 122 -15.96 3.12 -11.79
CA GLY A 122 -15.79 2.64 -13.18
C GLY A 122 -14.49 1.83 -13.40
N ASP A 123 -13.57 1.82 -12.45
CA ASP A 123 -12.31 1.08 -12.54
C ASP A 123 -12.30 -0.06 -11.51
N PRO A 124 -12.48 -1.33 -11.94
CA PRO A 124 -12.61 -2.45 -11.02
C PRO A 124 -11.36 -2.70 -10.17
N ILE A 125 -10.15 -2.39 -10.67
CA ILE A 125 -8.91 -2.58 -9.92
C ILE A 125 -8.81 -1.53 -8.82
N VAL A 126 -9.05 -0.25 -9.17
CA VAL A 126 -9.02 0.87 -8.22
C VAL A 126 -10.11 0.68 -7.16
N LEU A 127 -11.33 0.36 -7.57
CA LEU A 127 -12.45 0.12 -6.65
C LEU A 127 -12.14 -1.03 -5.69
N ALA A 128 -11.68 -2.19 -6.20
CA ALA A 128 -11.39 -3.35 -5.36
C ALA A 128 -10.28 -3.06 -4.35
N SER A 129 -9.23 -2.36 -4.73
CA SER A 129 -8.15 -1.97 -3.80
C SER A 129 -8.61 -0.94 -2.77
N SER A 130 -9.44 0.03 -3.16
CA SER A 130 -10.04 1.02 -2.26
C SER A 130 -10.95 0.35 -1.23
N LEU A 131 -11.80 -0.59 -1.67
CA LEU A 131 -12.66 -1.36 -0.76
C LEU A 131 -11.86 -2.30 0.14
N ALA A 132 -10.79 -2.92 -0.37
CA ALA A 132 -9.90 -3.75 0.46
C ALA A 132 -9.29 -2.92 1.61
N ARG A 133 -8.79 -1.71 1.32
CA ARG A 133 -8.32 -0.79 2.34
C ARG A 133 -9.41 -0.41 3.33
N SER A 134 -10.63 -0.13 2.85
CA SER A 134 -11.78 0.16 3.73
C SER A 134 -12.07 -1.00 4.68
N VAL A 135 -12.01 -2.24 4.19
CA VAL A 135 -12.14 -3.44 5.03
C VAL A 135 -11.06 -3.47 6.12
N GLY A 136 -9.80 -3.20 5.75
CA GLY A 136 -8.71 -3.11 6.73
C GLY A 136 -8.93 -2.02 7.78
N GLY A 137 -9.45 -0.86 7.38
CA GLY A 137 -9.82 0.22 8.31
C GLY A 137 -10.95 -0.18 9.27
N ILE A 138 -11.95 -0.91 8.76
CA ILE A 138 -13.04 -1.46 9.59
C ILE A 138 -12.49 -2.51 10.58
N VAL A 139 -11.62 -3.41 10.12
CA VAL A 139 -10.98 -4.41 11.00
C VAL A 139 -10.21 -3.73 12.13
N LEU A 140 -9.45 -2.68 11.84
CA LEU A 140 -8.73 -1.91 12.87
C LEU A 140 -9.70 -1.23 13.83
N GLY A 141 -10.78 -0.62 13.34
CA GLY A 141 -11.80 0.01 14.19
C GLY A 141 -12.50 -0.98 15.11
N GLU A 142 -12.89 -2.16 14.62
CA GLU A 142 -13.50 -3.23 15.43
C GLU A 142 -12.51 -3.82 16.46
N ALA A 143 -11.22 -3.76 16.15
CA ALA A 143 -10.15 -4.13 17.08
C ALA A 143 -9.83 -3.04 18.13
N GLY A 144 -10.53 -1.90 18.10
CA GLY A 144 -10.31 -0.78 19.00
C GLY A 144 -9.09 0.07 18.65
N GLU A 145 -8.53 -0.11 17.45
CA GLU A 145 -7.47 0.74 16.94
C GLU A 145 -8.08 2.03 16.37
N GLU A 146 -7.54 3.15 16.78
CA GLU A 146 -7.87 4.46 16.20
C GLU A 146 -6.65 5.01 15.43
N PRO A 147 -6.34 4.43 14.26
CA PRO A 147 -5.23 4.96 13.49
C PRO A 147 -5.58 6.39 13.06
N ALA A 148 -4.69 7.32 13.37
CA ALA A 148 -4.88 8.72 13.07
C ALA A 148 -3.72 9.24 12.20
N GLY A 149 -4.01 10.26 11.40
CA GLY A 149 -3.01 10.97 10.63
C GLY A 149 -2.53 10.23 9.37
N ILE A 150 -1.27 10.50 8.99
CA ILE A 150 -0.70 10.09 7.69
C ILE A 150 -0.58 8.55 7.56
N GLU A 151 -0.39 7.84 8.66
CA GLU A 151 -0.21 6.38 8.66
C GLU A 151 -1.53 5.60 8.57
N GLN A 152 -2.68 6.24 8.76
CA GLN A 152 -3.99 5.56 8.80
C GLN A 152 -4.23 4.68 7.56
N GLY A 153 -4.05 5.24 6.38
CA GLY A 153 -4.26 4.51 5.13
C GLY A 153 -3.30 3.33 4.96
N ALA A 154 -2.02 3.54 5.29
CA ALA A 154 -1.01 2.50 5.21
C ALA A 154 -1.27 1.36 6.21
N LEU A 155 -1.66 1.65 7.45
CA LEU A 155 -2.02 0.65 8.45
C LEU A 155 -3.28 -0.14 8.04
N SER A 156 -4.29 0.54 7.47
CA SER A 156 -5.47 -0.11 6.93
C SER A 156 -5.11 -1.09 5.80
N GLU A 157 -4.15 -0.74 4.95
CA GLU A 157 -3.66 -1.63 3.88
C GLU A 157 -2.88 -2.82 4.43
N VAL A 158 -2.07 -2.64 5.47
CA VAL A 158 -1.39 -3.76 6.15
C VAL A 158 -2.41 -4.70 6.79
N ALA A 159 -3.41 -4.18 7.50
CA ALA A 159 -4.48 -4.98 8.10
C ALA A 159 -5.28 -5.75 7.02
N ALA A 160 -5.62 -5.11 5.91
CA ALA A 160 -6.29 -5.75 4.80
C ALA A 160 -5.43 -6.86 4.16
N ALA A 161 -4.11 -6.64 4.01
CA ALA A 161 -3.20 -7.68 3.51
C ALA A 161 -3.16 -8.89 4.46
N MET A 162 -3.18 -8.68 5.78
CA MET A 162 -3.27 -9.74 6.78
C MET A 162 -4.59 -10.51 6.72
N CYS A 163 -5.68 -9.87 6.32
CA CYS A 163 -6.98 -10.51 6.08
C CYS A 163 -7.07 -11.24 4.72
N GLY A 164 -5.99 -11.29 3.93
CA GLY A 164 -5.93 -12.00 2.67
C GLY A 164 -6.19 -11.17 1.41
N PHE A 165 -6.39 -9.86 1.52
CA PHE A 165 -6.65 -8.97 0.38
C PHE A 165 -5.37 -8.50 -0.34
N GLY A 166 -4.22 -9.11 -0.05
CA GLY A 166 -2.93 -8.68 -0.59
C GLY A 166 -2.87 -8.65 -2.13
N VAL A 167 -3.57 -9.55 -2.84
CA VAL A 167 -3.62 -9.53 -4.32
C VAL A 167 -4.32 -8.28 -4.84
N LEU A 168 -5.46 -7.90 -4.25
CA LEU A 168 -6.23 -6.72 -4.65
C LEU A 168 -5.44 -5.43 -4.42
N LEU A 169 -4.79 -5.32 -3.27
CA LEU A 169 -3.95 -4.18 -2.92
C LEU A 169 -2.72 -4.07 -3.81
N THR A 170 -2.01 -5.18 -4.05
CA THR A 170 -0.85 -5.19 -4.95
C THR A 170 -1.25 -4.77 -6.37
N SER A 171 -2.42 -5.18 -6.85
CA SER A 171 -2.94 -4.76 -8.16
C SER A 171 -3.23 -3.27 -8.20
N GLY A 172 -3.82 -2.68 -7.15
CA GLY A 172 -4.10 -1.25 -7.05
C GLY A 172 -2.85 -0.38 -6.84
N ALA A 173 -1.73 -0.96 -6.41
CA ALA A 173 -0.50 -0.21 -6.17
C ALA A 173 0.20 0.27 -7.46
N CYS A 174 -0.15 -0.29 -8.62
CA CYS A 174 0.32 0.19 -9.91
C CYS A 174 -0.75 -0.07 -10.98
N VAL A 175 -1.48 0.97 -11.34
CA VAL A 175 -2.57 0.90 -12.33
C VAL A 175 -2.19 1.73 -13.53
N TYR A 176 -2.32 1.15 -14.73
CA TYR A 176 -2.01 1.83 -15.98
C TYR A 176 -3.28 2.37 -16.64
N THR A 177 -3.32 3.68 -16.87
CA THR A 177 -4.40 4.34 -17.60
C THR A 177 -3.90 4.96 -18.89
N LYS A 178 -4.72 4.89 -19.94
CA LYS A 178 -4.47 5.60 -21.19
C LYS A 178 -4.97 7.04 -21.06
N SER A 179 -4.10 8.01 -21.36
CA SER A 179 -4.44 9.42 -21.46
C SER A 179 -4.05 9.97 -22.83
N CYS A 180 -4.45 11.20 -23.15
CA CYS A 180 -4.06 11.87 -24.40
C CYS A 180 -2.53 11.99 -24.57
N GLY A 181 -1.76 11.92 -23.47
CA GLY A 181 -0.30 11.94 -23.46
C GLY A 181 0.36 10.55 -23.42
N GLY A 182 -0.39 9.46 -23.64
CA GLY A 182 0.13 8.10 -23.60
C GLY A 182 -0.30 7.29 -22.35
N LEU A 183 0.43 6.21 -22.08
CA LEU A 183 0.21 5.37 -20.93
C LEU A 183 0.79 6.04 -19.68
N ARG A 184 -0.01 6.20 -18.64
CA ARG A 184 0.42 6.71 -17.33
C ARG A 184 0.17 5.68 -16.26
N ALA A 185 1.16 5.47 -15.39
CA ALA A 185 0.98 4.68 -14.17
C ALA A 185 0.51 5.62 -13.05
N HIS A 186 -0.45 5.15 -12.26
CA HIS A 186 -0.87 5.82 -11.03
C HIS A 186 -1.05 4.76 -9.94
N ARG A 187 -1.12 5.22 -8.70
CA ARG A 187 -1.26 4.39 -7.52
C ARG A 187 -2.59 4.70 -6.84
N ALA A 188 -3.39 3.65 -6.59
CA ALA A 188 -4.65 3.74 -5.86
C ALA A 188 -4.50 3.37 -4.37
N THR A 189 -3.27 3.15 -3.90
CA THR A 189 -2.93 2.73 -2.53
C THR A 189 -1.98 3.72 -1.87
N HIS A 190 -1.87 3.68 -0.54
CA HIS A 190 -0.89 4.47 0.24
C HIS A 190 0.50 3.86 0.16
N LEU A 191 0.59 2.54 0.30
CA LEU A 191 1.83 1.81 0.14
C LEU A 191 2.15 1.60 -1.35
N ASP A 192 3.42 1.51 -1.68
CA ASP A 192 3.87 1.25 -3.03
C ASP A 192 3.76 -0.24 -3.42
N VAL A 193 4.03 -0.55 -4.67
CA VAL A 193 3.92 -1.91 -5.19
C VAL A 193 4.89 -2.88 -4.53
N ALA A 194 6.10 -2.43 -4.17
CA ALA A 194 7.09 -3.28 -3.53
C ALA A 194 6.69 -3.63 -2.08
N SER A 195 6.14 -2.65 -1.35
CA SER A 195 5.57 -2.86 0.00
C SER A 195 4.41 -3.86 -0.02
N HIS A 196 3.45 -3.68 -0.95
CA HIS A 196 2.33 -4.61 -1.08
C HIS A 196 2.77 -6.00 -1.52
N ALA A 197 3.71 -6.11 -2.45
CA ALA A 197 4.29 -7.38 -2.88
C ALA A 197 4.98 -8.10 -1.71
N THR A 198 5.67 -7.35 -0.85
CA THR A 198 6.31 -7.90 0.35
C THR A 198 5.28 -8.35 1.39
N ALA A 199 4.25 -7.54 1.67
CA ALA A 199 3.16 -7.93 2.57
C ALA A 199 2.42 -9.19 2.05
N LEU A 200 2.17 -9.28 0.75
CA LEU A 200 1.58 -10.45 0.11
C LEU A 200 2.49 -11.68 0.23
N ALA A 201 3.80 -11.55 0.02
CA ALA A 201 4.75 -12.64 0.15
C ALA A 201 4.84 -13.15 1.62
N LEU A 202 4.84 -12.25 2.60
CA LEU A 202 4.75 -12.59 4.02
C LEU A 202 3.48 -13.36 4.32
N PHE A 203 2.32 -12.87 3.88
CA PHE A 203 1.04 -13.55 4.04
C PHE A 203 1.08 -14.97 3.50
N LEU A 204 1.54 -15.18 2.27
CA LEU A 204 1.58 -16.49 1.64
C LEU A 204 2.46 -17.48 2.42
N ARG A 205 3.61 -17.03 2.94
CA ARG A 205 4.52 -17.88 3.71
C ARG A 205 3.99 -18.19 5.11
N LEU A 206 3.37 -17.21 5.76
CA LEU A 206 2.79 -17.40 7.11
C LEU A 206 1.58 -18.35 7.10
N HIS A 207 0.86 -18.44 5.98
CA HIS A 207 -0.35 -19.27 5.84
C HIS A 207 -0.17 -20.48 4.90
N ASP A 208 1.07 -20.82 4.52
CA ASP A 208 1.42 -21.94 3.62
C ASP A 208 0.64 -21.93 2.29
N VAL A 209 0.39 -20.75 1.74
CA VAL A 209 -0.29 -20.59 0.45
C VAL A 209 0.73 -20.63 -0.67
N LYS A 210 0.44 -21.40 -1.72
CA LYS A 210 1.33 -21.51 -2.89
C LYS A 210 1.42 -20.17 -3.63
N PRO A 211 2.64 -19.66 -3.93
CA PRO A 211 2.82 -18.36 -4.61
C PRO A 211 2.08 -18.25 -5.96
N GLY A 212 1.92 -19.36 -6.67
CA GLY A 212 1.18 -19.40 -7.93
C GLY A 212 -0.29 -18.97 -7.82
N ALA A 213 -0.90 -19.09 -6.64
CA ALA A 213 -2.26 -18.64 -6.40
C ALA A 213 -2.38 -17.09 -6.53
N ALA A 214 -1.43 -16.36 -5.98
CA ALA A 214 -1.37 -14.90 -6.11
C ALA A 214 -0.82 -14.46 -7.48
N ARG A 215 0.32 -15.05 -7.89
CA ARG A 215 1.09 -14.64 -9.08
C ARG A 215 0.27 -14.60 -10.37
N ARG A 216 -0.70 -15.51 -10.55
CA ARG A 216 -1.55 -15.58 -11.75
C ARG A 216 -2.49 -14.39 -11.93
N HIS A 217 -2.74 -13.63 -10.86
CA HIS A 217 -3.63 -12.46 -10.85
C HIS A 217 -2.87 -11.13 -10.93
N LEU A 218 -1.54 -11.16 -10.89
CA LEU A 218 -0.71 -9.97 -10.94
C LEU A 218 -0.29 -9.67 -12.38
N GLU A 219 -0.34 -8.41 -12.75
CA GLU A 219 0.18 -7.92 -14.02
C GLU A 219 1.72 -7.82 -13.98
N THR A 220 2.36 -7.42 -15.09
CA THR A 220 3.82 -7.49 -15.23
C THR A 220 4.56 -6.77 -14.10
N THR A 221 4.24 -5.51 -13.84
CA THR A 221 4.94 -4.70 -12.83
C THR A 221 4.76 -5.25 -11.42
N GLN A 222 3.53 -5.60 -11.05
CA GLN A 222 3.23 -6.18 -9.74
C GLN A 222 3.85 -7.56 -9.59
N ARG A 223 3.88 -8.35 -10.68
CA ARG A 223 4.49 -9.68 -10.71
C ARG A 223 5.99 -9.61 -10.52
N GLU A 224 6.66 -8.66 -11.18
CA GLU A 224 8.10 -8.42 -11.00
C GLU A 224 8.40 -8.07 -9.55
N ALA A 225 7.66 -7.13 -8.94
CA ALA A 225 7.83 -6.79 -7.53
C ALA A 225 7.60 -8.00 -6.60
N PHE A 226 6.59 -8.82 -6.90
CA PHE A 226 6.31 -10.03 -6.14
C PHE A 226 7.40 -11.10 -6.30
N ASP A 227 7.93 -11.28 -7.51
CA ASP A 227 9.02 -12.21 -7.81
C ASP A 227 10.36 -11.75 -7.18
N GLU A 228 10.51 -10.47 -6.83
CA GLU A 228 11.63 -9.93 -6.02
C GLU A 228 11.37 -10.10 -4.51
N ALA A 229 10.15 -9.83 -4.05
CA ALA A 229 9.80 -9.89 -2.63
C ALA A 229 9.83 -11.33 -2.08
N LEU A 230 9.35 -12.31 -2.84
CA LEU A 230 9.26 -13.70 -2.39
C LEU A 230 10.61 -14.32 -2.01
N PRO A 231 11.67 -14.23 -2.85
CA PRO A 231 13.01 -14.67 -2.47
C PRO A 231 13.59 -13.94 -1.25
N TRP A 232 13.24 -12.65 -1.07
CA TRP A 232 13.65 -11.92 0.11
C TRP A 232 13.01 -12.51 1.38
N VAL A 233 11.70 -12.74 1.37
CA VAL A 233 10.99 -13.40 2.48
C VAL A 233 11.59 -14.78 2.76
N ASP A 234 11.85 -15.58 1.72
CA ASP A 234 12.47 -16.91 1.83
C ASP A 234 13.90 -16.85 2.37
N SER A 235 14.60 -15.74 2.21
CA SER A 235 15.97 -15.54 2.74
C SER A 235 15.97 -15.15 4.22
N ASN A 236 14.80 -14.81 4.79
CA ASN A 236 14.63 -14.38 6.17
C ASN A 236 13.78 -15.37 7.01
N PRO A 237 14.14 -16.66 7.12
CA PRO A 237 13.32 -17.68 7.81
C PRO A 237 13.15 -17.38 9.30
N LYS A 238 14.15 -16.79 9.97
CA LYS A 238 14.05 -16.39 11.38
C LYS A 238 13.03 -15.27 11.59
N LEU A 239 12.91 -14.37 10.63
CA LEU A 239 11.90 -13.31 10.66
C LEU A 239 10.49 -13.90 10.50
N LEU A 240 10.31 -14.86 9.58
CA LEU A 240 9.05 -15.58 9.42
C LEU A 240 8.67 -16.37 10.68
N GLU A 241 9.64 -17.05 11.28
CA GLU A 241 9.44 -17.78 12.54
C GLU A 241 9.02 -16.81 13.67
N ALA A 242 9.72 -15.68 13.81
CA ALA A 242 9.38 -14.66 14.79
C ALA A 242 7.97 -14.09 14.53
N LEU A 243 7.62 -13.74 13.28
CA LEU A 243 6.27 -13.28 12.92
C LEU A 243 5.19 -14.32 13.25
N SER A 244 5.53 -15.61 13.15
CA SER A 244 4.57 -16.69 13.41
C SER A 244 4.37 -16.96 14.89
N ILE A 245 5.45 -16.96 15.69
CA ILE A 245 5.47 -17.48 17.07
C ILE A 245 5.59 -16.37 18.11
N HIS A 246 6.42 -15.35 17.81
CA HIS A 246 6.78 -14.25 18.71
C HIS A 246 6.74 -12.89 18.00
N PRO A 247 5.58 -12.51 17.39
CA PRO A 247 5.51 -11.26 16.62
C PRO A 247 5.84 -10.01 17.46
N GLU A 248 5.59 -10.03 18.77
CA GLU A 248 5.93 -8.96 19.71
C GLU A 248 7.42 -8.60 19.70
N SER A 249 8.29 -9.54 19.36
CA SER A 249 9.74 -9.31 19.29
C SER A 249 10.20 -8.43 18.11
N LEU A 250 9.31 -8.15 17.16
CA LEU A 250 9.59 -7.38 15.94
C LEU A 250 8.93 -5.99 15.94
N VAL A 251 8.14 -5.69 16.97
CA VAL A 251 7.28 -4.48 17.01
C VAL A 251 8.09 -3.18 17.05
N ASP A 252 9.25 -3.19 17.69
CA ASP A 252 10.14 -2.03 17.81
C ASP A 252 10.92 -1.71 16.52
N GLY A 253 10.85 -2.58 15.50
CA GLY A 253 11.58 -2.42 14.24
C GLY A 253 13.09 -2.71 14.33
N VAL A 254 13.57 -3.19 15.47
CA VAL A 254 15.00 -3.48 15.71
C VAL A 254 15.28 -4.96 15.55
N PHE A 255 15.44 -5.39 14.31
CA PHE A 255 15.78 -6.78 13.97
C PHE A 255 16.71 -6.84 12.75
N PRO A 256 17.54 -7.91 12.64
CA PRO A 256 18.39 -8.09 11.48
C PRO A 256 17.57 -8.45 10.26
N ILE A 257 17.91 -7.87 9.12
CA ILE A 257 17.38 -8.21 7.81
C ILE A 257 18.52 -8.80 6.98
N GLU A 258 18.31 -10.00 6.46
CA GLU A 258 19.24 -10.59 5.50
C GLU A 258 18.89 -10.07 4.09
N GLU A 259 19.90 -9.64 3.36
CA GLU A 259 19.75 -9.30 1.94
C GLU A 259 19.45 -10.57 1.14
N THR A 260 18.71 -10.40 0.03
CA THR A 260 18.38 -11.51 -0.87
C THR A 260 19.67 -12.16 -1.39
N LYS A 261 19.95 -13.39 -0.99
CA LYS A 261 21.03 -14.16 -1.61
C LYS A 261 20.61 -14.45 -3.04
N GLY A 262 21.27 -13.83 -4.01
CA GLY A 262 21.02 -14.07 -5.42
C GLY A 262 21.00 -15.57 -5.73
N LEU A 263 20.20 -15.98 -6.70
CA LEU A 263 19.97 -17.40 -7.06
C LEU A 263 21.30 -18.16 -7.28
N LEU A 264 22.31 -17.50 -7.84
CA LEU A 264 23.66 -18.04 -8.04
C LEU A 264 24.41 -18.24 -6.72
N ALA A 265 24.27 -17.38 -5.73
CA ALA A 265 24.87 -17.55 -4.41
C ALA A 265 24.21 -18.70 -3.63
N ARG A 266 22.91 -18.96 -3.85
CA ARG A 266 22.22 -20.15 -3.31
C ARG A 266 22.71 -21.45 -3.93
N LEU A 267 23.01 -21.43 -5.23
CA LEU A 267 23.45 -22.64 -5.97
C LEU A 267 24.93 -22.96 -5.78
N PHE A 268 25.76 -21.95 -5.60
CA PHE A 268 27.23 -22.13 -5.58
C PHE A 268 27.92 -21.87 -4.23
N GLY A 269 27.14 -21.59 -3.17
CA GLY A 269 27.70 -21.50 -1.80
C GLY A 269 28.78 -20.42 -1.64
N GLY A 270 28.70 -19.32 -2.41
CA GLY A 270 29.73 -18.28 -2.40
C GLY A 270 29.92 -17.65 -1.03
N LYS A 271 31.20 -17.50 -0.60
CA LYS A 271 31.56 -16.75 0.60
C LYS A 271 30.90 -15.38 0.59
N PRO A 272 30.44 -14.86 1.74
CA PRO A 272 29.82 -13.53 1.81
C PRO A 272 30.78 -12.51 1.20
N ALA A 273 30.26 -11.71 0.27
CA ALA A 273 30.98 -10.57 -0.28
C ALA A 273 31.44 -9.71 0.91
N ARG A 274 32.69 -9.28 0.90
CA ARG A 274 33.27 -8.38 1.88
C ARG A 274 32.31 -7.19 2.04
N ALA A 275 31.94 -6.89 3.28
CA ALA A 275 31.09 -5.75 3.57
C ALA A 275 31.59 -4.51 2.83
N PRO A 276 30.75 -3.72 2.17
CA PRO A 276 31.18 -2.49 1.55
C PRO A 276 31.85 -1.63 2.63
N GLU A 277 33.03 -1.09 2.32
CA GLU A 277 33.69 -0.14 3.20
C GLU A 277 32.68 1.00 3.48
N PRO A 278 32.63 1.49 4.74
CA PRO A 278 31.71 2.58 5.07
C PRO A 278 31.99 3.72 4.11
N VAL A 279 30.97 4.06 3.32
CA VAL A 279 31.01 5.23 2.44
C VAL A 279 31.37 6.42 3.32
N ALA A 280 32.53 7.04 3.06
CA ALA A 280 32.97 8.21 3.79
C ALA A 280 31.80 9.19 3.86
N LYS A 281 31.43 9.61 5.08
CA LYS A 281 30.35 10.59 5.29
C LYS A 281 30.59 11.72 4.31
N MET A 282 29.67 11.89 3.37
CA MET A 282 29.67 13.01 2.45
C MET A 282 29.63 14.27 3.31
N GLU A 283 30.78 14.92 3.44
CA GLU A 283 30.86 16.19 4.15
C GLU A 283 29.86 17.12 3.50
N ARG A 284 28.96 17.65 4.33
CA ARG A 284 27.93 18.59 3.90
C ARG A 284 28.67 19.75 3.22
N ARG A 285 28.56 19.85 1.88
CA ARG A 285 29.18 20.91 1.11
C ARG A 285 28.79 22.24 1.73
N VAL A 286 29.76 22.90 2.36
CA VAL A 286 29.58 24.26 2.89
C VAL A 286 29.35 25.17 1.68
N ARG A 287 28.21 25.81 1.63
CA ARG A 287 27.88 26.75 0.55
C ARG A 287 28.86 27.90 0.59
N SER A 288 29.28 28.37 -0.59
CA SER A 288 30.12 29.55 -0.65
C SER A 288 29.29 30.78 -0.24
N PRO A 289 29.96 31.86 0.28
CA PRO A 289 29.28 33.10 0.64
C PRO A 289 28.51 33.73 -0.53
N GLU A 290 28.94 33.45 -1.75
CA GLU A 290 28.31 33.91 -2.98
C GLU A 290 27.02 33.15 -3.31
N GLU A 291 27.00 31.83 -3.06
CA GLU A 291 25.80 31.01 -3.19
C GLU A 291 24.75 31.39 -2.13
N GLU A 292 25.15 31.73 -0.92
CA GLU A 292 24.24 32.21 0.12
C GLU A 292 23.65 33.59 -0.23
N ARG A 293 24.43 34.52 -0.78
CA ARG A 293 23.91 35.79 -1.27
C ARG A 293 22.89 35.62 -2.37
N ARG A 294 23.18 34.82 -3.38
CA ARG A 294 22.22 34.53 -4.48
C ARG A 294 20.93 33.92 -3.96
N LEU A 295 21.02 33.03 -2.97
CA LEU A 295 19.85 32.42 -2.39
C LEU A 295 19.00 33.45 -1.61
N ALA A 296 19.63 34.36 -0.87
CA ALA A 296 18.98 35.47 -0.17
C ALA A 296 18.30 36.45 -1.11
N GLU A 297 18.97 36.82 -2.22
CA GLU A 297 18.40 37.67 -3.26
C GLU A 297 17.21 37.07 -3.95
N ASN A 298 17.27 35.75 -4.32
CA ASN A 298 16.16 35.03 -4.92
C ASN A 298 14.99 34.94 -3.96
N LYS A 299 15.24 34.71 -2.68
CA LYS A 299 14.19 34.66 -1.66
C LYS A 299 13.48 36.00 -1.50
N ALA A 300 14.25 37.10 -1.49
CA ALA A 300 13.68 38.45 -1.41
C ALA A 300 12.83 38.80 -2.64
N LEU A 301 13.25 38.39 -3.85
CA LEU A 301 12.49 38.59 -5.09
C LEU A 301 11.15 37.80 -5.06
N VAL A 302 11.15 36.56 -4.55
CA VAL A 302 9.93 35.76 -4.41
C VAL A 302 8.99 36.38 -3.39
N GLU A 303 9.50 36.84 -2.23
CA GLU A 303 8.70 37.52 -1.24
C GLU A 303 8.10 38.84 -1.76
N GLN A 304 8.85 39.61 -2.56
CA GLN A 304 8.36 40.82 -3.19
C GLN A 304 7.27 40.55 -4.23
N ALA A 305 7.43 39.48 -5.03
CA ALA A 305 6.41 39.05 -6.00
C ALA A 305 5.12 38.56 -5.33
N LEU A 306 5.22 37.89 -4.16
CA LEU A 306 4.07 37.44 -3.39
C LEU A 306 3.32 38.60 -2.71
N ARG A 307 3.99 39.70 -2.37
CA ARG A 307 3.35 40.89 -1.77
C ARG A 307 2.72 41.83 -2.80
N ALA A 308 3.06 41.68 -4.08
CA ALA A 308 2.54 42.51 -5.19
C ALA A 308 1.24 41.92 -5.82
N ARG A 309 0.77 40.80 -5.35
CA ARG A 309 -0.52 40.20 -5.67
C ARG A 309 -1.54 40.43 -4.54
#